data_cce91af2ac3cc30e791cb4e83c33e8cf
#
_entry.id   cce91af2ac3cc30e791cb4e83c33e8cf
#
_cell.length_a   1.000
_cell.length_b   1.000
_cell.length_c   1.000
_cell.angle_alpha   90.00
_cell.angle_beta   90.00
_cell.angle_gamma   90.00
#
_symmetry.space_group_name_H-M   'P 1'
#
loop_
_entity.id
_entity.type
_entity.pdbx_description
1 polymer ?
#
loop_
_entity_poly.entity_id
_entity_poly.type
_entity_poly.pdbx_seq_one_letter_code
_entity_poly.pdbx_strand_id
1 'polypeptide(L)'
;MNQLVIFLCSYLRDLERVRRLHASIVKFNIDRLPLHIAVPKKDLAEFQRVITDPSINWLTQEDVFQACPSAHIAKYEDVPGGQMQQVVKSEAWRLGIGENLLVMDSDCKFIRPFQAIDFVTLDGTPYSVVCDTRTIRELAARLRKPKIWTDWLETSNLTRDYFGNTSDVRHAFGGAPFIWSSRVWSDLAELRLEP
;
A
#
# COMPACT_ATOMS: atom_id res chain seq x y z
N MET A 1 -16.46 11.62 1.82
CA MET A 1 -15.24 10.78 1.96
C MET A 1 -14.12 11.52 1.26
N ASN A 2 -12.87 11.45 1.74
CA ASN A 2 -11.73 12.06 1.04
C ASN A 2 -11.43 11.28 -0.25
N GLN A 3 -11.21 11.97 -1.37
CA GLN A 3 -10.90 11.35 -2.65
C GLN A 3 -9.54 10.62 -2.63
N LEU A 4 -8.57 11.17 -1.91
CA LEU A 4 -7.24 10.58 -1.73
C LEU A 4 -6.74 10.83 -0.31
N VAL A 5 -6.17 9.79 0.32
CA VAL A 5 -5.49 9.90 1.61
C VAL A 5 -4.13 9.21 1.53
N ILE A 6 -3.17 9.64 2.32
CA ILE A 6 -1.88 8.96 2.46
C ILE A 6 -2.04 7.89 3.53
N PHE A 7 -1.69 6.65 3.23
CA PHE A 7 -1.74 5.53 4.15
C PHE A 7 -0.36 4.88 4.30
N LEU A 8 0.04 4.69 5.54
CA LEU A 8 1.30 4.04 5.90
C LEU A 8 1.01 2.96 6.94
N CYS A 9 1.54 1.76 6.71
CA CYS A 9 1.60 0.71 7.73
C CYS A 9 3.06 0.50 8.14
N SER A 10 3.34 0.51 9.46
CA SER A 10 4.69 0.40 9.98
C SER A 10 4.74 -0.30 11.34
N TYR A 11 5.93 -0.42 11.92
CA TYR A 11 6.19 -1.02 13.23
C TYR A 11 7.41 -0.35 13.88
N LEU A 12 7.62 -0.57 15.16
CA LEU A 12 8.59 0.18 15.98
C LEU A 12 10.01 0.23 15.41
N ARG A 13 10.47 -0.86 14.78
CA ARG A 13 11.82 -0.91 14.18
C ARG A 13 12.03 0.16 13.10
N ASP A 14 10.95 0.59 12.42
CA ASP A 14 11.02 1.57 11.34
C ASP A 14 10.64 2.99 11.77
N LEU A 15 10.47 3.25 13.06
CA LEU A 15 10.05 4.54 13.61
C LEU A 15 10.84 5.72 13.04
N GLU A 16 12.17 5.61 12.96
CA GLU A 16 13.02 6.69 12.43
C GLU A 16 12.81 6.91 10.92
N ARG A 17 12.50 5.85 10.17
CA ARG A 17 12.14 5.96 8.76
C ARG A 17 10.81 6.67 8.59
N VAL A 18 9.81 6.28 9.39
CA VAL A 18 8.50 6.95 9.43
C VAL A 18 8.65 8.43 9.76
N ARG A 19 9.49 8.78 10.74
CA ARG A 19 9.78 10.18 11.08
C ARG A 19 10.32 10.98 9.89
N ARG A 20 11.22 10.40 9.10
CA ARG A 20 11.78 11.04 7.89
C ARG A 20 10.73 11.16 6.78
N LEU A 21 9.92 10.12 6.56
CA LEU A 21 8.81 10.16 5.61
C LEU A 21 7.82 11.25 6.02
N HIS A 22 7.38 11.28 7.28
CA HIS A 22 6.48 12.29 7.81
C HIS A 22 7.03 13.72 7.60
N ALA A 23 8.30 13.97 7.94
CA ALA A 23 8.92 15.28 7.70
C ALA A 23 8.86 15.70 6.22
N SER A 24 9.01 14.74 5.30
CA SER A 24 8.88 15.01 3.87
C SER A 24 7.43 15.29 3.45
N ILE A 25 6.46 14.60 4.05
CA ILE A 25 5.02 14.85 3.83
C ILE A 25 4.67 16.27 4.30
N VAL A 26 5.02 16.64 5.52
CA VAL A 26 4.79 17.99 6.05
C VAL A 26 5.36 19.07 5.13
N LYS A 27 6.55 18.81 4.59
CA LYS A 27 7.24 19.78 3.71
C LYS A 27 6.60 19.91 2.33
N PHE A 28 6.10 18.82 1.75
CA PHE A 28 5.80 18.76 0.33
C PHE A 28 4.33 18.50 -0.02
N ASN A 29 3.46 18.17 0.94
CA ASN A 29 2.03 17.93 0.76
C ASN A 29 1.26 19.26 0.63
N ILE A 30 1.13 19.77 -0.60
CA ILE A 30 0.51 21.07 -0.86
C ILE A 30 -0.96 21.06 -0.49
N ASP A 31 -1.69 20.01 -0.89
CA ASP A 31 -3.14 19.90 -0.68
C ASP A 31 -3.50 19.47 0.75
N ARG A 32 -2.50 19.23 1.60
CA ARG A 32 -2.70 18.74 2.96
C ARG A 32 -3.53 17.46 2.99
N LEU A 33 -3.24 16.54 2.08
CA LEU A 33 -3.86 15.21 2.06
C LEU A 33 -3.77 14.59 3.45
N PRO A 34 -4.87 14.03 3.98
CA PRO A 34 -4.87 13.39 5.29
C PRO A 34 -3.84 12.26 5.35
N LEU A 35 -3.08 12.21 6.44
CA LEU A 35 -2.13 11.14 6.72
C LEU A 35 -2.69 10.20 7.76
N HIS A 36 -2.79 8.92 7.41
CA HIS A 36 -3.17 7.83 8.28
C HIS A 36 -1.97 6.90 8.48
N ILE A 37 -1.61 6.62 9.72
CA ILE A 37 -0.50 5.73 10.07
C ILE A 37 -1.03 4.61 10.95
N ALA A 38 -0.97 3.37 10.44
CA ALA A 38 -1.33 2.16 11.16
C ALA A 38 -0.08 1.48 11.73
N VAL A 39 -0.04 1.27 13.04
CA VAL A 39 1.04 0.59 13.75
C VAL A 39 0.45 -0.47 14.70
N PRO A 40 1.22 -1.48 15.14
CA PRO A 40 0.78 -2.36 16.22
C PRO A 40 0.35 -1.57 17.44
N LYS A 41 -0.75 -1.92 18.09
CA LYS A 41 -1.27 -1.23 19.27
C LYS A 41 -0.22 -1.06 20.36
N LYS A 42 0.63 -2.06 20.53
CA LYS A 42 1.74 -2.02 21.50
C LYS A 42 2.79 -0.94 21.20
N ASP A 43 2.92 -0.53 19.94
CA ASP A 43 3.94 0.43 19.48
C ASP A 43 3.39 1.86 19.40
N LEU A 44 2.06 2.04 19.42
CA LEU A 44 1.38 3.31 19.15
C LEU A 44 1.87 4.44 20.06
N ALA A 45 1.98 4.21 21.38
CA ALA A 45 2.40 5.22 22.32
C ALA A 45 3.81 5.77 22.03
N GLU A 46 4.71 4.92 21.60
CA GLU A 46 6.08 5.33 21.26
C GLU A 46 6.11 6.14 19.96
N PHE A 47 5.32 5.76 18.95
CA PHE A 47 5.18 6.55 17.73
C PHE A 47 4.64 7.95 18.02
N GLN A 48 3.58 8.07 18.82
CA GLN A 48 2.97 9.35 19.20
C GLN A 48 3.91 10.21 20.06
N ARG A 49 4.76 9.60 20.88
CA ARG A 49 5.77 10.30 21.67
C ARG A 49 6.84 10.94 20.80
N VAL A 50 7.24 10.28 19.72
CA VAL A 50 8.33 10.73 18.84
C VAL A 50 7.83 11.65 17.73
N ILE A 51 6.63 11.39 17.19
CA ILE A 51 6.01 12.17 16.11
C ILE A 51 4.77 12.87 16.68
N THR A 52 4.95 14.10 17.13
CA THR A 52 3.94 14.86 17.90
C THR A 52 2.98 15.68 17.04
N ASP A 53 2.90 15.40 15.72
CA ASP A 53 2.01 16.12 14.80
C ASP A 53 0.54 15.72 15.06
N PRO A 54 -0.33 16.66 15.49
CA PRO A 54 -1.73 16.37 15.78
C PRO A 54 -2.58 16.13 14.52
N SER A 55 -2.04 16.41 13.34
CA SER A 55 -2.76 16.19 12.07
C SER A 55 -2.71 14.73 11.61
N ILE A 56 -1.91 13.88 12.26
CA ILE A 56 -1.82 12.47 11.93
C ILE A 56 -3.04 11.72 12.48
N ASN A 57 -3.71 10.99 11.61
CA ASN A 57 -4.76 10.04 12.00
C ASN A 57 -4.09 8.70 12.37
N TRP A 58 -3.83 8.54 13.65
CA TRP A 58 -3.25 7.30 14.15
C TRP A 58 -4.28 6.17 14.16
N LEU A 59 -3.89 5.01 13.66
CA LEU A 59 -4.64 3.78 13.62
C LEU A 59 -3.80 2.66 14.22
N THR A 60 -4.45 1.62 14.71
CA THR A 60 -3.77 0.38 15.05
C THR A 60 -3.97 -0.66 13.95
N GLN A 61 -3.05 -1.61 13.83
CA GLN A 61 -3.26 -2.76 12.94
C GLN A 61 -4.50 -3.55 13.37
N GLU A 62 -4.75 -3.59 14.67
CA GLU A 62 -5.92 -4.21 15.29
C GLU A 62 -7.23 -3.55 14.85
N ASP A 63 -7.26 -2.21 14.65
CA ASP A 63 -8.44 -1.51 14.11
C ASP A 63 -8.74 -1.99 12.68
N VAL A 64 -7.71 -2.19 11.86
CA VAL A 64 -7.88 -2.74 10.50
C VAL A 64 -8.45 -4.14 10.57
N PHE A 65 -7.94 -5.00 11.46
CA PHE A 65 -8.46 -6.36 11.61
C PHE A 65 -9.87 -6.41 12.15
N GLN A 66 -10.27 -5.51 13.03
CA GLN A 66 -11.65 -5.42 13.52
C GLN A 66 -12.64 -5.07 12.40
N ALA A 67 -12.21 -4.36 11.39
CA ALA A 67 -13.01 -4.07 10.20
C ALA A 67 -13.12 -5.25 9.23
N CYS A 68 -12.30 -6.29 9.40
CA CYS A 68 -12.34 -7.50 8.57
C CYS A 68 -13.42 -8.47 9.06
N PRO A 69 -14.08 -9.24 8.15
CA PRO A 69 -14.92 -10.36 8.56
C PRO A 69 -14.12 -11.37 9.40
N SER A 70 -14.71 -11.88 10.48
CA SER A 70 -14.04 -12.80 11.42
C SER A 70 -13.41 -14.04 10.77
N ALA A 71 -14.03 -14.55 9.70
CA ALA A 71 -13.49 -15.67 8.91
C ALA A 71 -12.15 -15.35 8.22
N HIS A 72 -11.85 -14.08 7.98
CA HIS A 72 -10.58 -13.65 7.38
C HIS A 72 -9.48 -13.50 8.42
N ILE A 73 -9.82 -13.08 9.64
CA ILE A 73 -8.84 -12.86 10.72
C ILE A 73 -8.12 -14.15 11.08
N ALA A 74 -8.84 -15.27 11.21
CA ALA A 74 -8.26 -16.57 11.52
C ALA A 74 -7.18 -17.04 10.51
N LYS A 75 -7.23 -16.54 9.27
CA LYS A 75 -6.22 -16.85 8.24
C LYS A 75 -4.92 -16.07 8.43
N TYR A 76 -4.91 -15.05 9.27
CA TYR A 76 -3.78 -14.15 9.44
C TYR A 76 -2.97 -14.37 10.73
N GLU A 77 -3.46 -15.23 11.65
CA GLU A 77 -2.80 -15.47 12.94
C GLU A 77 -1.36 -16.00 12.80
N ASP A 78 -1.09 -16.78 11.75
CA ASP A 78 0.22 -17.40 11.51
C ASP A 78 1.06 -16.65 10.45
N VAL A 79 0.62 -15.47 9.99
CA VAL A 79 1.32 -14.73 8.94
C VAL A 79 2.58 -14.06 9.49
N PRO A 80 3.77 -14.30 8.90
CA PRO A 80 5.00 -13.63 9.30
C PRO A 80 4.89 -12.10 9.21
N GLY A 81 5.51 -11.38 10.16
CA GLY A 81 5.36 -9.93 10.31
C GLY A 81 5.59 -9.10 9.04
N GLY A 82 6.51 -9.51 8.16
CA GLY A 82 6.72 -8.83 6.87
C GLY A 82 5.56 -8.99 5.89
N GLN A 83 4.85 -10.12 5.94
CA GLN A 83 3.64 -10.36 5.14
C GLN A 83 2.41 -9.71 5.80
N MET A 84 2.38 -9.68 7.13
CA MET A 84 1.31 -9.04 7.89
C MET A 84 1.12 -7.57 7.48
N GLN A 85 2.19 -6.86 7.21
CA GLN A 85 2.14 -5.49 6.73
C GLN A 85 1.39 -5.37 5.38
N GLN A 86 1.53 -6.35 4.49
CA GLN A 86 0.80 -6.36 3.23
C GLN A 86 -0.69 -6.64 3.44
N VAL A 87 -1.02 -7.53 4.39
CA VAL A 87 -2.40 -7.79 4.79
C VAL A 87 -3.06 -6.52 5.34
N VAL A 88 -2.40 -5.82 6.28
CA VAL A 88 -2.92 -4.56 6.82
C VAL A 88 -3.15 -3.53 5.72
N LYS A 89 -2.23 -3.42 4.77
CA LYS A 89 -2.39 -2.51 3.64
C LYS A 89 -3.59 -2.90 2.78
N SER A 90 -3.72 -4.19 2.42
CA SER A 90 -4.80 -4.67 1.55
C SER A 90 -6.19 -4.60 2.18
N GLU A 91 -6.30 -4.57 3.50
CA GLU A 91 -7.58 -4.51 4.22
C GLU A 91 -7.93 -3.08 4.70
N ALA A 92 -7.00 -2.11 4.59
CA ALA A 92 -7.18 -0.75 5.10
C ALA A 92 -8.39 -0.01 4.47
N TRP A 93 -8.80 -0.37 3.27
CA TRP A 93 -9.98 0.20 2.60
C TRP A 93 -11.27 0.01 3.41
N ARG A 94 -11.37 -1.06 4.24
CA ARG A 94 -12.53 -1.35 5.08
C ARG A 94 -12.77 -0.31 6.16
N LEU A 95 -11.77 0.49 6.49
CA LEU A 95 -11.91 1.58 7.45
C LEU A 95 -12.68 2.78 6.87
N GLY A 96 -12.96 2.82 5.57
CA GLY A 96 -13.67 3.91 4.93
C GLY A 96 -12.97 5.27 5.02
N ILE A 97 -11.66 5.29 5.17
CA ILE A 97 -10.87 6.51 5.38
C ILE A 97 -10.69 7.36 4.12
N GLY A 98 -10.81 6.74 2.94
CA GLY A 98 -10.70 7.43 1.65
C GLY A 98 -11.18 6.55 0.49
N GLU A 99 -11.50 7.20 -0.64
CA GLU A 99 -11.83 6.50 -1.90
C GLU A 99 -10.60 5.84 -2.52
N ASN A 100 -9.45 6.53 -2.40
CA ASN A 100 -8.16 6.03 -2.83
C ASN A 100 -7.14 6.18 -1.70
N LEU A 101 -6.27 5.19 -1.55
CA LEU A 101 -5.18 5.17 -0.58
C LEU A 101 -3.84 5.30 -1.33
N LEU A 102 -3.11 6.38 -1.09
CA LEU A 102 -1.71 6.50 -1.50
C LEU A 102 -0.86 5.73 -0.49
N VAL A 103 -0.61 4.47 -0.80
CA VAL A 103 0.06 3.53 0.09
C VAL A 103 1.56 3.72 0.01
N MET A 104 2.18 4.06 1.14
CA MET A 104 3.60 4.34 1.26
C MET A 104 4.32 3.25 2.05
N ASP A 105 5.59 3.03 1.71
CA ASP A 105 6.52 2.27 2.56
C ASP A 105 7.32 3.21 3.47
N SER A 106 7.66 2.76 4.66
CA SER A 106 8.34 3.59 5.68
C SER A 106 9.70 4.12 5.24
N ASP A 107 10.36 3.47 4.28
CA ASP A 107 11.66 3.84 3.74
C ASP A 107 11.58 4.80 2.53
N CYS A 108 10.37 5.21 2.15
CA CYS A 108 10.14 6.24 1.14
C CYS A 108 10.28 7.66 1.71
N LYS A 109 10.41 8.63 0.81
CA LYS A 109 10.28 10.06 1.12
C LYS A 109 9.89 10.85 -0.12
N PHE A 110 9.12 11.91 0.07
CA PHE A 110 8.89 12.88 -0.99
C PHE A 110 10.11 13.77 -1.16
N ILE A 111 10.48 14.06 -2.41
CA ILE A 111 11.65 14.88 -2.76
C ILE A 111 11.27 16.18 -3.45
N ARG A 112 9.99 16.36 -3.78
CA ARG A 112 9.41 17.55 -4.41
C ARG A 112 7.97 17.77 -3.93
N PRO A 113 7.42 19.00 -4.07
CA PRO A 113 6.01 19.27 -3.84
C PRO A 113 5.11 18.32 -4.64
N PHE A 114 3.98 17.94 -4.03
CA PHE A 114 2.97 17.10 -4.65
C PHE A 114 1.55 17.53 -4.25
N GLN A 115 0.61 17.20 -5.13
CA GLN A 115 -0.81 17.46 -5.01
C GLN A 115 -1.63 16.20 -5.32
N ALA A 116 -2.92 16.18 -4.98
CA ALA A 116 -3.80 15.05 -5.29
C ALA A 116 -3.81 14.69 -6.78
N ILE A 117 -3.80 15.74 -7.65
CA ILE A 117 -3.82 15.57 -9.10
C ILE A 117 -2.58 14.84 -9.66
N ASP A 118 -1.49 14.75 -8.91
CA ASP A 118 -0.33 13.95 -9.30
C ASP A 118 -0.59 12.43 -9.21
N PHE A 119 -1.66 12.03 -8.50
CA PHE A 119 -1.95 10.63 -8.18
C PHE A 119 -3.33 10.16 -8.65
N VAL A 120 -4.30 11.06 -8.75
CA VAL A 120 -5.66 10.74 -9.18
C VAL A 120 -6.13 11.79 -10.18
N THR A 121 -6.99 11.38 -11.11
CA THR A 121 -7.67 12.30 -12.02
C THR A 121 -8.73 13.13 -11.30
N LEU A 122 -9.31 14.14 -11.97
CA LEU A 122 -10.34 14.99 -11.38
C LEU A 122 -11.61 14.20 -10.98
N ASP A 123 -11.89 13.10 -11.66
CA ASP A 123 -13.02 12.20 -11.36
C ASP A 123 -12.67 11.11 -10.34
N GLY A 124 -11.45 11.17 -9.75
CA GLY A 124 -11.01 10.25 -8.71
C GLY A 124 -10.42 8.92 -9.21
N THR A 125 -10.24 8.76 -10.51
CA THR A 125 -9.57 7.56 -11.03
C THR A 125 -8.08 7.58 -10.69
N PRO A 126 -7.54 6.55 -10.00
CA PRO A 126 -6.12 6.54 -9.63
C PRO A 126 -5.21 6.28 -10.83
N TYR A 127 -4.07 6.97 -10.87
CA TYR A 127 -3.00 6.64 -11.79
C TYR A 127 -2.28 5.37 -11.34
N SER A 128 -1.88 4.55 -12.29
CA SER A 128 -1.06 3.37 -12.03
C SER A 128 0.26 3.47 -12.79
N VAL A 129 1.37 3.33 -12.08
CA VAL A 129 2.68 3.28 -12.72
C VAL A 129 2.87 1.87 -13.29
N VAL A 130 2.74 1.76 -14.59
CA VAL A 130 2.91 0.50 -15.32
C VAL A 130 4.24 0.51 -16.03
N CYS A 131 5.10 -0.45 -15.71
CA CYS A 131 6.40 -0.61 -16.33
C CYS A 131 6.35 -1.66 -17.45
N ASP A 132 7.17 -1.46 -18.47
CA ASP A 132 7.43 -2.50 -19.47
C ASP A 132 8.15 -3.69 -18.80
N THR A 133 7.79 -4.90 -19.21
CA THR A 133 8.44 -6.15 -18.76
C THR A 133 9.95 -6.15 -19.01
N ARG A 134 10.42 -5.38 -19.98
CA ARG A 134 11.83 -5.14 -20.26
C ARG A 134 12.57 -4.65 -19.04
N THR A 135 11.96 -3.76 -18.26
CA THR A 135 12.54 -3.21 -17.03
C THR A 135 12.88 -4.29 -16.01
N ILE A 136 12.02 -5.29 -15.83
CA ILE A 136 12.27 -6.42 -14.91
C ILE A 136 13.41 -7.30 -15.43
N ARG A 137 13.43 -7.58 -16.73
CA ARG A 137 14.49 -8.38 -17.36
C ARG A 137 15.85 -7.68 -17.25
N GLU A 138 15.91 -6.38 -17.52
CA GLU A 138 17.12 -5.57 -17.38
C GLU A 138 17.60 -5.49 -15.93
N LEU A 139 16.67 -5.36 -14.96
CA LEU A 139 16.99 -5.40 -13.54
C LEU A 139 17.61 -6.74 -13.14
N ALA A 140 17.00 -7.86 -13.56
CA ALA A 140 17.52 -9.21 -13.31
C ALA A 140 18.93 -9.39 -13.87
N ALA A 141 19.17 -8.92 -15.09
CA ALA A 141 20.48 -8.97 -15.74
C ALA A 141 21.51 -8.08 -15.01
N ARG A 142 21.17 -6.84 -14.69
CA ARG A 142 22.04 -5.90 -13.97
C ARG A 142 22.46 -6.41 -12.60
N LEU A 143 21.54 -7.02 -11.88
CA LEU A 143 21.79 -7.60 -10.56
C LEU A 143 22.42 -9.00 -10.61
N ARG A 144 22.56 -9.58 -11.80
CA ARG A 144 23.01 -10.98 -12.01
C ARG A 144 22.15 -11.99 -11.22
N LYS A 145 20.85 -11.73 -11.14
CA LYS A 145 19.85 -12.55 -10.42
C LYS A 145 18.72 -12.97 -11.36
N PRO A 146 18.94 -13.99 -12.22
CA PRO A 146 17.92 -14.43 -13.19
C PRO A 146 16.60 -14.85 -12.54
N LYS A 147 16.67 -15.31 -11.30
CA LYS A 147 15.50 -15.68 -10.50
C LYS A 147 14.47 -14.53 -10.36
N ILE A 148 14.90 -13.28 -10.37
CA ILE A 148 13.98 -12.13 -10.35
C ILE A 148 13.01 -12.18 -11.55
N TRP A 149 13.51 -12.51 -12.73
CA TRP A 149 12.69 -12.63 -13.93
C TRP A 149 11.80 -13.86 -13.89
N THR A 150 12.33 -15.01 -13.51
CA THR A 150 11.55 -16.27 -13.49
C THR A 150 10.44 -16.23 -12.46
N ASP A 151 10.71 -15.75 -11.24
CA ASP A 151 9.69 -15.62 -10.19
C ASP A 151 8.59 -14.62 -10.59
N TRP A 152 8.99 -13.49 -11.19
CA TRP A 152 8.02 -12.52 -11.70
C TRP A 152 7.13 -13.11 -12.78
N LEU A 153 7.71 -13.87 -13.72
CA LEU A 153 6.97 -14.49 -14.82
C LEU A 153 5.98 -15.54 -14.31
N GLU A 154 6.41 -16.37 -13.34
CA GLU A 154 5.56 -17.36 -12.70
C GLU A 154 4.38 -16.70 -11.98
N THR A 155 4.63 -15.71 -11.14
CA THR A 155 3.58 -14.95 -10.44
C THR A 155 2.62 -14.28 -11.42
N SER A 156 3.14 -13.69 -12.50
CA SER A 156 2.33 -13.06 -13.55
C SER A 156 1.42 -14.08 -14.26
N ASN A 157 1.91 -15.29 -14.52
CA ASN A 157 1.11 -16.35 -15.12
C ASN A 157 0.00 -16.81 -14.15
N LEU A 158 0.33 -17.09 -12.90
CA LEU A 158 -0.65 -17.48 -11.87
C LEU A 158 -1.76 -16.43 -11.73
N THR A 159 -1.40 -15.14 -11.71
CA THR A 159 -2.38 -14.06 -11.64
C THR A 159 -3.28 -14.03 -12.87
N ARG A 160 -2.71 -14.16 -14.06
CA ARG A 160 -3.49 -14.24 -15.32
C ARG A 160 -4.48 -15.38 -15.31
N ASP A 161 -4.02 -16.58 -14.94
CA ASP A 161 -4.83 -17.79 -14.92
C ASP A 161 -5.97 -17.65 -13.91
N TYR A 162 -5.68 -17.07 -12.73
CA TYR A 162 -6.69 -16.81 -11.70
C TYR A 162 -7.82 -15.87 -12.19
N PHE A 163 -7.49 -14.85 -12.98
CA PHE A 163 -8.46 -13.89 -13.52
C PHE A 163 -8.97 -14.27 -14.92
N GLY A 164 -8.64 -15.45 -15.45
CA GLY A 164 -9.05 -15.87 -16.80
C GLY A 164 -8.53 -14.96 -17.92
N ASN A 165 -7.44 -14.22 -17.69
CA ASN A 165 -6.90 -13.29 -18.68
C ASN A 165 -6.08 -14.02 -19.73
N THR A 166 -6.55 -14.01 -20.98
CA THR A 166 -5.90 -14.66 -22.12
C THR A 166 -4.92 -13.76 -22.89
N SER A 167 -4.78 -12.49 -22.51
CA SER A 167 -3.85 -11.56 -23.17
C SER A 167 -2.39 -11.99 -22.97
N ASP A 168 -1.59 -11.90 -24.04
CA ASP A 168 -0.13 -12.09 -23.94
C ASP A 168 0.63 -10.88 -23.39
N VAL A 169 -0.07 -9.75 -23.27
CA VAL A 169 0.51 -8.53 -22.72
C VAL A 169 0.67 -8.68 -21.20
N ARG A 170 1.88 -8.47 -20.73
CA ARG A 170 2.21 -8.46 -19.29
C ARG A 170 2.73 -7.10 -18.91
N HIS A 171 2.27 -6.64 -17.77
CA HIS A 171 2.71 -5.38 -17.19
C HIS A 171 3.38 -5.63 -15.85
N ALA A 172 4.46 -4.91 -15.59
CA ALA A 172 5.06 -4.84 -14.27
C ALA A 172 4.59 -3.57 -13.59
N PHE A 173 4.06 -3.67 -12.39
CA PHE A 173 3.73 -2.52 -11.58
C PHE A 173 5.02 -2.05 -10.88
N GLY A 174 5.22 -0.72 -10.84
CA GLY A 174 6.36 -0.11 -10.18
C GLY A 174 6.35 -0.34 -8.67
N GLY A 175 7.40 0.13 -7.98
CA GLY A 175 7.45 0.16 -6.52
C GLY A 175 6.55 1.25 -5.93
N ALA A 176 6.53 1.37 -4.60
CA ALA A 176 5.81 2.44 -3.91
C ALA A 176 6.19 3.84 -4.45
N PRO A 177 5.24 4.80 -4.45
CA PRO A 177 3.90 4.69 -3.87
C PRO A 177 2.93 3.91 -4.76
N PHE A 178 2.05 3.11 -4.14
CA PHE A 178 0.92 2.51 -4.81
C PHE A 178 -0.34 3.32 -4.53
N ILE A 179 -1.22 3.46 -5.53
CA ILE A 179 -2.52 4.09 -5.32
C ILE A 179 -3.55 2.98 -5.41
N TRP A 180 -4.16 2.66 -4.26
CA TRP A 180 -5.13 1.57 -4.13
C TRP A 180 -6.55 2.15 -4.02
N SER A 181 -7.39 1.83 -5.01
CA SER A 181 -8.80 2.18 -4.97
C SER A 181 -9.55 1.30 -3.98
N SER A 182 -10.25 1.91 -3.03
CA SER A 182 -11.10 1.20 -2.09
C SER A 182 -12.20 0.41 -2.80
N ARG A 183 -12.73 0.93 -3.92
CA ARG A 183 -13.70 0.24 -4.76
C ARG A 183 -13.12 -1.04 -5.36
N VAL A 184 -11.93 -0.97 -5.96
CA VAL A 184 -11.29 -2.17 -6.56
C VAL A 184 -11.03 -3.24 -5.51
N TRP A 185 -10.59 -2.86 -4.30
CA TRP A 185 -10.39 -3.81 -3.21
C TRP A 185 -11.70 -4.40 -2.69
N SER A 186 -12.78 -3.61 -2.67
CA SER A 186 -14.13 -4.09 -2.35
C SER A 186 -14.59 -5.14 -3.36
N ASP A 187 -14.51 -4.81 -4.64
CA ASP A 187 -14.91 -5.70 -5.74
C ASP A 187 -14.10 -7.02 -5.70
N LEU A 188 -12.79 -6.94 -5.45
CA LEU A 188 -11.92 -8.12 -5.29
C LEU A 188 -12.30 -8.97 -4.07
N ALA A 189 -12.73 -8.35 -2.97
CA ALA A 189 -13.15 -9.06 -1.78
C ALA A 189 -14.47 -9.83 -2.02
N GLU A 190 -15.39 -9.26 -2.80
CA GLU A 190 -16.64 -9.92 -3.20
C GLU A 190 -16.36 -11.13 -4.10
N LEU A 191 -15.47 -11.01 -5.08
CA LEU A 191 -15.07 -12.13 -5.94
C LEU A 191 -14.44 -13.31 -5.19
N ARG A 192 -13.84 -13.07 -4.02
CA ARG A 192 -13.25 -14.12 -3.18
C ARG A 192 -14.23 -14.84 -2.27
N LEU A 193 -15.44 -14.30 -2.11
CA LEU A 193 -16.46 -14.84 -1.21
C LEU A 193 -17.42 -15.80 -1.93
N GLU A 194 -17.34 -15.91 -3.25
CA GLU A 194 -18.05 -16.95 -3.98
C GLU A 194 -17.27 -18.27 -3.87
N PRO A 195 -17.93 -19.35 -3.40
CA PRO A 195 -17.30 -20.66 -3.17
C PRO A 195 -16.90 -21.37 -4.47
#